data_a840c18057f7a4964e7993d00ac7c525
#
_entry.id   a840c18057f7a4964e7993d00ac7c525
#
_cell.length_a   1.000
_cell.length_b   1.000
_cell.length_c   1.000
_cell.angle_alpha   90.00
_cell.angle_beta   90.00
_cell.angle_gamma   90.00
#
_symmetry.space_group_name_H-M   'P 1'
#
loop_
_entity.id
_entity.type
_entity.pdbx_description
1 polymer ?
#
loop_
_entity_poly.entity_id
_entity_poly.type
_entity_poly.pdbx_seq_one_letter_code
_entity_poly.pdbx_strand_id
1 'polypeptide(L)'
;MLFTEEWLRQYCNPQLSTEELAETLTMAGLEVEEVTSVAPAFTGVVVAEVLTCRDHENSDHLHVCEVNAGTGETLQIVCGAPNVRAGIKVACATIGAVLPGDFKIKKSKLRGVVSMGMNCSARELGLGGDHSGIMILPEDTPCGMPFAEYVGSSDTVLDCEITPNRPDCLSMIGMARETGAIFDRDFHVELPAIKAETGRVTDD
;
A
#
# COMPACT_ATOMS: atom_id res chain seq x y z
N MET A 1 -4.42 -17.05 14.53
CA MET A 1 -4.41 -17.06 13.05
C MET A 1 -4.57 -15.61 12.58
N LEU A 2 -3.58 -15.13 11.83
CA LEU A 2 -3.61 -13.77 11.30
C LEU A 2 -4.31 -13.73 9.93
N PHE A 3 -5.27 -12.84 9.76
CA PHE A 3 -5.91 -12.56 8.47
C PHE A 3 -6.39 -11.11 8.41
N THR A 4 -6.58 -10.58 7.21
CA THR A 4 -7.11 -9.23 7.05
C THR A 4 -8.62 -9.24 6.95
N GLU A 5 -9.24 -8.19 7.47
CA GLU A 5 -10.70 -8.02 7.46
C GLU A 5 -11.23 -7.92 6.03
N GLU A 6 -10.54 -7.16 5.16
CA GLU A 6 -10.92 -7.04 3.76
C GLU A 6 -10.89 -8.39 3.04
N TRP A 7 -9.91 -9.25 3.34
CA TRP A 7 -9.86 -10.60 2.79
C TRP A 7 -11.02 -11.47 3.27
N LEU A 8 -11.38 -11.41 4.57
CA LEU A 8 -12.56 -12.11 5.10
C LEU A 8 -13.83 -11.64 4.38
N ARG A 9 -13.99 -10.32 4.22
CA ARG A 9 -15.18 -9.71 3.62
C ARG A 9 -15.36 -10.05 2.14
N GLN A 10 -14.32 -10.46 1.43
CA GLN A 10 -14.43 -10.99 0.06
C GLN A 10 -15.20 -12.31 0.01
N TYR A 11 -15.15 -13.11 1.06
CA TYR A 11 -15.87 -14.38 1.15
C TYR A 11 -17.18 -14.29 1.91
N CYS A 12 -17.19 -13.52 2.98
CA CYS A 12 -18.37 -13.29 3.81
C CYS A 12 -18.32 -11.87 4.37
N ASN A 13 -19.29 -11.04 4.00
CA ASN A 13 -19.30 -9.62 4.39
C ASN A 13 -20.50 -9.28 5.29
N PRO A 14 -20.43 -9.54 6.60
CA PRO A 14 -21.40 -9.02 7.55
C PRO A 14 -21.30 -7.49 7.60
N GLN A 15 -22.46 -6.81 7.63
CA GLN A 15 -22.54 -5.35 7.68
C GLN A 15 -22.37 -4.85 9.13
N LEU A 16 -21.15 -4.99 9.64
CA LEU A 16 -20.75 -4.64 11.00
C LEU A 16 -19.48 -3.82 10.99
N SER A 17 -19.23 -3.08 12.06
CA SER A 17 -17.90 -2.48 12.30
C SER A 17 -16.86 -3.55 12.62
N THR A 18 -15.58 -3.19 12.54
CA THR A 18 -14.47 -4.07 12.92
C THR A 18 -14.58 -4.54 14.37
N GLU A 19 -14.94 -3.62 15.26
CA GLU A 19 -15.12 -3.91 16.70
C GLU A 19 -16.24 -4.90 16.94
N GLU A 20 -17.40 -4.69 16.31
CA GLU A 20 -18.57 -5.60 16.43
C GLU A 20 -18.25 -6.98 15.84
N LEU A 21 -17.49 -7.03 14.72
CA LEU A 21 -17.03 -8.28 14.13
C LEU A 21 -16.12 -9.04 15.09
N ALA A 22 -15.09 -8.38 15.63
CA ALA A 22 -14.13 -8.98 16.55
C ALA A 22 -14.81 -9.47 17.84
N GLU A 23 -15.71 -8.67 18.43
CA GLU A 23 -16.47 -9.05 19.62
C GLU A 23 -17.35 -10.28 19.37
N THR A 24 -18.07 -10.30 18.26
CA THR A 24 -18.99 -11.41 17.95
C THR A 24 -18.23 -12.70 17.64
N LEU A 25 -17.11 -12.65 16.93
CA LEU A 25 -16.24 -13.80 16.70
C LEU A 25 -15.73 -14.37 18.02
N THR A 26 -15.26 -13.51 18.92
CA THR A 26 -14.80 -13.88 20.26
C THR A 26 -15.91 -14.55 21.07
N MET A 27 -17.10 -13.97 21.09
CA MET A 27 -18.25 -14.53 21.82
C MET A 27 -18.72 -15.86 21.23
N ALA A 28 -18.47 -16.11 19.96
CA ALA A 28 -18.77 -17.38 19.28
C ALA A 28 -17.67 -18.44 19.46
N GLY A 29 -16.57 -18.11 20.15
CA GLY A 29 -15.48 -19.04 20.49
C GLY A 29 -14.28 -18.98 19.52
N LEU A 30 -14.18 -17.93 18.72
CA LEU A 30 -13.01 -17.58 17.92
C LEU A 30 -12.38 -16.32 18.53
N GLU A 31 -11.59 -16.49 19.59
CA GLU A 31 -11.05 -15.38 20.37
C GLU A 31 -10.14 -14.48 19.51
N VAL A 32 -10.56 -13.22 19.32
CA VAL A 32 -9.73 -12.20 18.67
C VAL A 32 -8.86 -11.57 19.74
N GLU A 33 -7.57 -11.90 19.72
CA GLU A 33 -6.58 -11.42 20.70
C GLU A 33 -6.10 -10.01 20.39
N GLU A 34 -5.96 -9.69 19.09
CA GLU A 34 -5.44 -8.39 18.65
C GLU A 34 -6.13 -7.93 17.36
N VAL A 35 -6.40 -6.63 17.30
CA VAL A 35 -6.90 -5.94 16.10
C VAL A 35 -5.92 -4.83 15.76
N THR A 36 -5.20 -4.99 14.65
CA THR A 36 -4.15 -4.05 14.23
C THR A 36 -4.51 -3.40 12.90
N SER A 37 -4.60 -2.08 12.87
CA SER A 37 -4.79 -1.34 11.61
C SER A 37 -3.52 -1.38 10.77
N VAL A 38 -3.63 -1.85 9.54
CA VAL A 38 -2.57 -1.75 8.53
C VAL A 38 -2.67 -0.37 7.90
N ALA A 39 -2.06 0.62 8.56
CA ALA A 39 -1.90 1.94 7.99
C ALA A 39 -0.54 2.03 7.27
N PRO A 40 -0.43 2.77 6.15
CA PRO A 40 0.86 3.02 5.54
C PRO A 40 1.76 3.73 6.55
N ALA A 41 3.02 3.33 6.60
CA ALA A 41 4.03 3.90 7.50
C ALA A 41 4.43 5.35 7.10
N PHE A 42 3.63 6.00 6.26
CA PHE A 42 3.87 7.36 5.76
C PHE A 42 2.58 8.18 5.69
N THR A 43 2.74 9.51 5.75
CA THR A 43 1.65 10.48 5.53
C THR A 43 2.12 11.58 4.58
N GLY A 44 1.17 12.26 3.89
CA GLY A 44 1.48 13.40 3.03
C GLY A 44 2.21 13.04 1.73
N VAL A 45 2.14 11.78 1.31
CA VAL A 45 2.65 11.29 0.01
C VAL A 45 1.50 11.25 -0.99
N VAL A 46 1.72 11.77 -2.18
CA VAL A 46 0.73 11.82 -3.26
C VAL A 46 1.30 11.26 -4.56
N VAL A 47 0.42 10.84 -5.45
CA VAL A 47 0.77 10.56 -6.84
C VAL A 47 1.08 11.88 -7.53
N ALA A 48 2.25 11.98 -8.14
CA ALA A 48 2.68 13.20 -8.82
C ALA A 48 3.24 12.89 -10.21
N GLU A 49 3.22 13.89 -11.09
CA GLU A 49 3.79 13.79 -12.43
C GLU A 49 5.03 14.66 -12.56
N VAL A 50 6.11 14.09 -13.05
CA VAL A 50 7.32 14.83 -13.39
C VAL A 50 7.12 15.52 -14.74
N LEU A 51 6.87 16.82 -14.72
CA LEU A 51 6.62 17.61 -15.94
C LEU A 51 7.89 17.86 -16.72
N THR A 52 8.97 18.28 -16.02
CA THR A 52 10.29 18.53 -16.59
C THR A 52 11.37 17.90 -15.72
N CYS A 53 12.49 17.54 -16.36
CA CYS A 53 13.66 17.01 -15.68
C CYS A 53 14.90 17.53 -16.39
N ARG A 54 15.77 18.26 -15.68
CA ARG A 54 17.02 18.80 -16.20
C ARG A 54 18.16 18.49 -15.27
N ASP A 55 19.37 18.45 -15.81
CA ASP A 55 20.57 18.24 -15.01
C ASP A 55 20.79 19.39 -14.02
N HIS A 56 21.33 19.04 -12.87
CA HIS A 56 21.69 20.02 -11.86
C HIS A 56 23.02 20.68 -12.16
N GLU A 57 23.09 22.01 -12.20
CA GLU A 57 24.29 22.78 -12.62
C GLU A 57 25.57 22.46 -11.84
N ASN A 58 25.43 22.02 -10.57
CA ASN A 58 26.54 21.77 -9.65
C ASN A 58 26.60 20.29 -9.20
N SER A 59 26.14 19.35 -10.03
CA SER A 59 26.16 17.92 -9.70
C SER A 59 25.98 17.06 -10.92
N ASP A 60 26.75 15.98 -10.99
CA ASP A 60 26.78 15.03 -12.12
C ASP A 60 25.69 13.96 -11.99
N HIS A 61 24.99 13.86 -10.83
CA HIS A 61 24.02 12.82 -10.53
C HIS A 61 22.70 13.36 -9.95
N LEU A 62 22.58 14.68 -9.79
CA LEU A 62 21.31 15.28 -9.36
C LEU A 62 20.58 15.87 -10.56
N HIS A 63 19.27 15.79 -10.51
CA HIS A 63 18.36 16.40 -11.47
C HIS A 63 17.43 17.38 -10.76
N VAL A 64 17.07 18.44 -11.44
CA VAL A 64 16.06 19.41 -10.98
C VAL A 64 14.78 19.17 -11.77
N CYS A 65 13.74 18.77 -11.07
CA CYS A 65 12.46 18.42 -11.65
C CYS A 65 11.40 19.45 -11.30
N GLU A 66 10.51 19.72 -12.23
CA GLU A 66 9.23 20.36 -11.96
C GLU A 66 8.17 19.27 -11.89
N VAL A 67 7.46 19.22 -10.77
CA VAL A 67 6.56 18.13 -10.43
C VAL A 67 5.16 18.67 -10.14
N ASN A 68 4.16 18.12 -10.79
CA ASN A 68 2.76 18.37 -10.50
C ASN A 68 2.26 17.37 -9.46
N ALA A 69 1.98 17.84 -8.26
CA ALA A 69 1.44 17.05 -7.15
C ALA A 69 -0.08 17.16 -6.98
N GLY A 70 -0.80 17.69 -7.98
CA GLY A 70 -2.25 17.87 -7.93
C GLY A 70 -2.72 19.06 -7.10
N THR A 71 -1.82 19.91 -6.60
CA THR A 71 -2.16 21.07 -5.75
C THR A 71 -2.46 22.35 -6.54
N GLY A 72 -2.36 22.30 -7.87
CA GLY A 72 -2.48 23.46 -8.75
C GLY A 72 -1.19 24.27 -8.92
N GLU A 73 -0.19 24.03 -8.09
CA GLU A 73 1.14 24.64 -8.18
C GLU A 73 2.19 23.58 -8.52
N THR A 74 3.16 23.97 -9.33
CA THR A 74 4.31 23.11 -9.67
C THR A 74 5.35 23.14 -8.55
N LEU A 75 5.79 21.98 -8.10
CA LEU A 75 6.83 21.83 -7.08
C LEU A 75 8.20 21.63 -7.73
N GLN A 76 9.19 22.43 -7.36
CA GLN A 76 10.59 22.16 -7.72
C GLN A 76 11.15 21.10 -6.76
N ILE A 77 11.60 19.97 -7.30
CA ILE A 77 12.17 18.86 -6.52
C ILE A 77 13.53 18.50 -7.10
N VAL A 78 14.54 18.41 -6.23
CA VAL A 78 15.87 17.90 -6.60
C VAL A 78 15.91 16.40 -6.31
N CYS A 79 16.21 15.60 -7.34
CA CYS A 79 16.19 14.14 -7.30
C CYS A 79 17.53 13.57 -7.74
N GLY A 80 18.07 12.61 -6.98
CA GLY A 80 19.30 11.89 -7.30
C GLY A 80 19.08 10.49 -7.89
N ALA A 81 17.84 10.11 -8.15
CA ALA A 81 17.53 8.78 -8.66
C ALA A 81 17.89 8.65 -10.15
N PRO A 82 18.55 7.54 -10.55
CA PRO A 82 19.00 7.36 -11.94
C PRO A 82 17.84 7.15 -12.93
N ASN A 83 16.66 6.82 -12.46
CA ASN A 83 15.49 6.55 -13.29
C ASN A 83 14.52 7.75 -13.41
N VAL A 84 14.86 8.91 -12.82
CA VAL A 84 14.01 10.10 -12.94
C VAL A 84 14.07 10.68 -14.36
N ARG A 85 12.90 11.03 -14.90
CA ARG A 85 12.75 11.67 -16.21
C ARG A 85 11.41 12.37 -16.31
N ALA A 86 11.26 13.25 -17.29
CA ALA A 86 9.97 13.87 -17.58
C ALA A 86 8.93 12.86 -18.07
N GLY A 87 7.66 13.12 -17.81
CA GLY A 87 6.51 12.33 -18.25
C GLY A 87 6.17 11.11 -17.39
N ILE A 88 6.88 10.86 -16.28
CA ILE A 88 6.59 9.73 -15.40
C ILE A 88 5.70 10.15 -14.23
N LYS A 89 4.88 9.19 -13.77
CA LYS A 89 4.16 9.29 -12.50
C LYS A 89 5.02 8.69 -11.38
N VAL A 90 5.04 9.34 -10.23
CA VAL A 90 5.90 8.96 -9.09
C VAL A 90 5.14 9.13 -7.76
N ALA A 91 5.63 8.45 -6.72
CA ALA A 91 5.23 8.74 -5.36
C ALA A 91 6.04 9.93 -4.84
N CYS A 92 5.36 11.04 -4.56
CA CYS A 92 5.96 12.30 -4.13
C CYS A 92 5.56 12.66 -2.70
N ALA A 93 6.54 12.74 -1.82
CA ALA A 93 6.37 13.26 -0.47
C ALA A 93 6.42 14.79 -0.48
N THR A 94 5.34 15.44 -0.12
CA THR A 94 5.23 16.90 -0.06
C THR A 94 5.82 17.44 1.25
N ILE A 95 5.99 18.77 1.35
CA ILE A 95 6.45 19.38 2.60
C ILE A 95 5.44 19.07 3.72
N GLY A 96 5.95 18.59 4.86
CA GLY A 96 5.15 18.15 5.99
C GLY A 96 4.84 16.66 6.01
N ALA A 97 5.07 15.95 4.91
CA ALA A 97 4.98 14.50 4.87
C ALA A 97 5.90 13.86 5.93
N VAL A 98 5.44 12.74 6.49
CA VAL A 98 6.21 11.92 7.43
C VAL A 98 6.39 10.55 6.78
N LEU A 99 7.62 10.11 6.69
CA LEU A 99 8.02 8.81 6.15
C LEU A 99 8.41 7.85 7.29
N PRO A 100 8.58 6.55 7.01
CA PRO A 100 9.04 5.57 8.00
C PRO A 100 10.24 6.05 8.82
N GLY A 101 10.22 5.78 10.14
CA GLY A 101 11.23 6.26 11.07
C GLY A 101 11.07 7.74 11.47
N ASP A 102 9.84 8.28 11.40
CA ASP A 102 9.50 9.67 11.73
C ASP A 102 10.28 10.70 10.89
N PHE A 103 10.69 10.31 9.69
CA PHE A 103 11.44 11.19 8.80
C PHE A 103 10.50 12.22 8.16
N LYS A 104 10.57 13.45 8.66
CA LYS A 104 9.72 14.55 8.23
C LYS A 104 10.30 15.31 7.06
N ILE A 105 9.56 15.38 5.97
CA ILE A 105 9.94 16.14 4.77
C ILE A 105 9.81 17.64 5.02
N LYS A 106 10.91 18.35 4.79
CA LYS A 106 11.00 19.80 4.93
C LYS A 106 11.56 20.42 3.66
N LYS A 107 11.28 21.70 3.45
CA LYS A 107 11.98 22.48 2.43
C LYS A 107 13.48 22.37 2.66
N SER A 108 14.21 21.91 1.66
CA SER A 108 15.64 21.68 1.72
C SER A 108 16.36 22.42 0.59
N LYS A 109 17.67 22.57 0.72
CA LYS A 109 18.54 23.16 -0.32
C LYS A 109 19.66 22.19 -0.63
N LEU A 110 19.66 21.65 -1.84
CA LEU A 110 20.61 20.66 -2.32
C LEU A 110 21.56 21.34 -3.33
N ARG A 111 22.83 21.43 -3.00
CA ARG A 111 23.87 22.10 -3.80
C ARG A 111 23.45 23.47 -4.39
N GLY A 112 22.70 24.24 -3.60
CA GLY A 112 22.26 25.59 -3.98
C GLY A 112 20.85 25.67 -4.55
N VAL A 113 20.24 24.56 -4.98
CA VAL A 113 18.87 24.51 -5.51
C VAL A 113 17.88 24.07 -4.43
N VAL A 114 16.75 24.75 -4.36
CA VAL A 114 15.69 24.47 -3.39
C VAL A 114 14.89 23.25 -3.84
N SER A 115 14.63 22.31 -2.90
CA SER A 115 13.70 21.20 -3.09
C SER A 115 12.48 21.37 -2.18
N MET A 116 11.29 21.29 -2.77
CA MET A 116 10.00 21.48 -2.10
C MET A 116 9.28 20.15 -1.82
N GLY A 117 10.02 19.04 -1.74
CA GLY A 117 9.53 17.70 -1.53
C GLY A 117 10.57 16.67 -1.89
N MET A 118 10.16 15.41 -1.96
CA MET A 118 11.01 14.27 -2.31
C MET A 118 10.23 13.24 -3.13
N ASN A 119 10.77 12.83 -4.29
CA ASN A 119 10.28 11.65 -5.00
C ASN A 119 10.85 10.41 -4.33
N CYS A 120 10.00 9.45 -3.98
CA CYS A 120 10.33 8.36 -3.08
C CYS A 120 10.56 7.03 -3.81
N SER A 121 11.49 6.23 -3.29
CA SER A 121 11.64 4.81 -3.59
C SER A 121 10.69 3.95 -2.74
N ALA A 122 10.54 2.67 -3.08
CA ALA A 122 9.77 1.72 -2.28
C ALA A 122 10.31 1.59 -0.86
N ARG A 123 11.63 1.60 -0.69
CA ARG A 123 12.30 1.52 0.60
C ARG A 123 11.98 2.71 1.50
N GLU A 124 11.99 3.92 0.98
CA GLU A 124 11.68 5.15 1.73
C GLU A 124 10.24 5.18 2.20
N LEU A 125 9.35 4.51 1.49
CA LEU A 125 7.93 4.38 1.84
C LEU A 125 7.62 3.16 2.73
N GLY A 126 8.61 2.32 3.01
CA GLY A 126 8.41 1.08 3.79
C GLY A 126 7.64 -0.01 3.02
N LEU A 127 7.57 0.08 1.69
CA LEU A 127 6.84 -0.84 0.81
C LEU A 127 7.72 -1.97 0.24
N GLY A 128 9.01 -2.00 0.63
CA GLY A 128 9.96 -3.01 0.18
C GLY A 128 11.41 -2.58 0.34
N GLY A 129 12.35 -3.42 -0.05
CA GLY A 129 13.80 -3.17 0.08
C GLY A 129 14.42 -2.39 -1.07
N ASP A 130 13.69 -2.20 -2.19
CA ASP A 130 14.24 -1.57 -3.39
C ASP A 130 14.45 -0.06 -3.22
N HIS A 131 15.66 0.37 -3.50
CA HIS A 131 16.10 1.77 -3.49
C HIS A 131 17.03 2.09 -4.68
N SER A 132 17.02 1.27 -5.71
CA SER A 132 17.78 1.49 -6.94
C SER A 132 17.33 2.73 -7.73
N GLY A 133 16.11 3.18 -7.46
CA GLY A 133 15.49 4.36 -8.05
C GLY A 133 14.21 4.76 -7.32
N ILE A 134 13.58 5.82 -7.82
CA ILE A 134 12.23 6.21 -7.36
C ILE A 134 11.17 5.25 -7.90
N MET A 135 10.06 5.15 -7.19
CA MET A 135 8.91 4.36 -7.60
C MET A 135 8.20 5.03 -8.77
N ILE A 136 8.15 4.33 -9.92
CA ILE A 136 7.42 4.77 -11.12
C ILE A 136 6.06 4.07 -11.13
N LEU A 137 5.00 4.86 -11.33
CA LEU A 137 3.62 4.41 -11.33
C LEU A 137 3.09 4.33 -12.77
N PRO A 138 1.99 3.60 -13.03
CA PRO A 138 1.32 3.60 -14.33
C PRO A 138 0.89 5.01 -14.76
N GLU A 139 0.91 5.27 -16.07
CA GLU A 139 0.63 6.59 -16.63
C GLU A 139 -0.80 7.07 -16.36
N ASP A 140 -1.75 6.14 -16.26
CA ASP A 140 -3.17 6.40 -16.00
C ASP A 140 -3.49 6.70 -14.53
N THR A 141 -2.50 6.58 -13.61
CA THR A 141 -2.71 6.89 -12.20
C THR A 141 -3.07 8.36 -12.00
N PRO A 142 -4.18 8.68 -11.31
CA PRO A 142 -4.60 10.07 -11.12
C PRO A 142 -3.59 10.90 -10.33
N CYS A 143 -3.16 12.04 -10.90
CA CYS A 143 -2.27 12.97 -10.23
C CYS A 143 -2.98 13.66 -9.05
N GLY A 144 -2.30 13.80 -7.92
CA GLY A 144 -2.85 14.37 -6.69
C GLY A 144 -3.58 13.36 -5.80
N MET A 145 -3.79 12.12 -6.25
CA MET A 145 -4.35 11.05 -5.41
C MET A 145 -3.43 10.81 -4.21
N PRO A 146 -3.98 10.69 -2.99
CA PRO A 146 -3.21 10.22 -1.84
C PRO A 146 -2.57 8.87 -2.15
N PHE A 147 -1.26 8.77 -1.98
CA PHE A 147 -0.55 7.54 -2.35
C PHE A 147 -0.95 6.34 -1.47
N ALA A 148 -1.45 6.58 -0.26
CA ALA A 148 -2.04 5.57 0.61
C ALA A 148 -3.26 4.87 -0.03
N GLU A 149 -4.09 5.62 -0.75
CA GLU A 149 -5.24 5.07 -1.51
C GLU A 149 -4.75 4.21 -2.69
N TYR A 150 -3.70 4.68 -3.38
CA TYR A 150 -3.12 3.93 -4.50
C TYR A 150 -2.59 2.55 -4.07
N VAL A 151 -1.91 2.46 -2.94
CA VAL A 151 -1.37 1.18 -2.44
C VAL A 151 -2.42 0.32 -1.73
N GLY A 152 -3.64 0.83 -1.53
CA GLY A 152 -4.73 0.07 -0.91
C GLY A 152 -4.45 -0.33 0.55
N SER A 153 -3.63 0.45 1.26
CA SER A 153 -3.15 0.06 2.58
C SER A 153 -4.00 0.59 3.73
N SER A 154 -5.32 0.40 3.65
CA SER A 154 -6.22 0.66 4.78
C SER A 154 -7.01 -0.60 5.08
N ASP A 155 -6.33 -1.63 5.61
CA ASP A 155 -6.97 -2.87 6.05
C ASP A 155 -6.77 -3.04 7.56
N THR A 156 -7.48 -3.97 8.15
CA THR A 156 -7.34 -4.34 9.55
C THR A 156 -6.96 -5.81 9.63
N VAL A 157 -5.92 -6.12 10.37
CA VAL A 157 -5.52 -7.48 10.68
C VAL A 157 -6.19 -7.90 11.98
N LEU A 158 -6.86 -9.05 11.95
CA LEU A 158 -7.37 -9.73 13.14
C LEU A 158 -6.44 -10.91 13.43
N ASP A 159 -5.96 -11.00 14.67
CA ASP A 159 -5.30 -12.19 15.18
C ASP A 159 -6.28 -12.99 16.03
N CYS A 160 -6.66 -14.16 15.50
CA CYS A 160 -7.58 -15.07 16.19
C CYS A 160 -6.83 -16.27 16.77
N GLU A 161 -7.01 -16.55 18.05
CA GLU A 161 -6.61 -17.81 18.64
C GLU A 161 -7.56 -18.93 18.21
N ILE A 162 -7.01 -19.91 17.47
CA ILE A 162 -7.76 -21.06 17.01
C ILE A 162 -7.43 -22.25 17.89
N THR A 163 -8.42 -22.70 18.66
CA THR A 163 -8.28 -23.84 19.55
C THR A 163 -8.07 -25.16 18.78
N PRO A 164 -7.37 -26.16 19.34
CA PRO A 164 -7.03 -27.41 18.64
C PRO A 164 -8.23 -28.21 18.12
N ASN A 165 -9.41 -28.00 18.67
CA ASN A 165 -10.65 -28.66 18.22
C ASN A 165 -11.34 -27.96 17.06
N ARG A 166 -10.78 -26.82 16.57
CA ARG A 166 -11.30 -26.04 15.45
C ARG A 166 -10.28 -25.91 14.29
N PRO A 167 -9.70 -27.04 13.82
CA PRO A 167 -8.74 -26.97 12.71
C PRO A 167 -9.37 -26.49 11.41
N ASP A 168 -10.67 -26.57 11.26
CA ASP A 168 -11.46 -26.02 10.16
C ASP A 168 -11.25 -24.50 9.99
N CYS A 169 -11.06 -23.77 11.10
CA CYS A 169 -10.85 -22.33 11.11
C CYS A 169 -9.38 -21.89 10.87
N LEU A 170 -8.46 -22.82 10.61
CA LEU A 170 -7.07 -22.52 10.23
C LEU A 170 -6.92 -22.15 8.74
N SER A 171 -7.99 -21.76 8.08
CA SER A 171 -7.98 -21.27 6.69
C SER A 171 -8.98 -20.14 6.51
N MET A 172 -8.75 -19.28 5.51
CA MET A 172 -9.66 -18.18 5.19
C MET A 172 -11.07 -18.68 4.82
N ILE A 173 -11.15 -19.79 4.08
CA ILE A 173 -12.43 -20.41 3.72
C ILE A 173 -13.14 -20.93 4.96
N GLY A 174 -12.42 -21.51 5.92
CA GLY A 174 -12.98 -21.99 7.18
C GLY A 174 -13.48 -20.84 8.03
N MET A 175 -12.70 -19.77 8.18
CA MET A 175 -13.11 -18.55 8.88
C MET A 175 -14.35 -17.91 8.24
N ALA A 176 -14.39 -17.80 6.93
CA ALA A 176 -15.53 -17.24 6.22
C ALA A 176 -16.80 -18.09 6.38
N ARG A 177 -16.67 -19.42 6.36
CA ARG A 177 -17.80 -20.34 6.60
C ARG A 177 -18.36 -20.18 8.01
N GLU A 178 -17.48 -20.11 9.00
CA GLU A 178 -17.88 -19.92 10.40
C GLU A 178 -18.50 -18.54 10.60
N THR A 179 -17.91 -17.50 10.03
CA THR A 179 -18.49 -16.14 10.04
C THR A 179 -19.88 -16.15 9.41
N GLY A 180 -20.05 -16.82 8.27
CA GLY A 180 -21.37 -16.98 7.65
C GLY A 180 -22.38 -17.66 8.55
N ALA A 181 -21.98 -18.71 9.27
CA ALA A 181 -22.84 -19.41 10.22
C ALA A 181 -23.20 -18.56 11.45
N ILE A 182 -22.25 -17.82 12.01
CA ILE A 182 -22.46 -16.94 13.17
C ILE A 182 -23.43 -15.80 12.84
N PHE A 183 -23.30 -15.21 11.67
CA PHE A 183 -24.08 -14.02 11.28
C PHE A 183 -25.29 -14.33 10.37
N ASP A 184 -25.59 -15.62 10.13
CA ASP A 184 -26.66 -16.07 9.20
C ASP A 184 -26.51 -15.36 7.83
N ARG A 185 -25.32 -15.46 7.25
CA ARG A 185 -24.95 -14.86 5.96
C ARG A 185 -24.38 -15.92 5.03
N ASP A 186 -24.61 -15.73 3.75
CA ASP A 186 -23.96 -16.53 2.71
C ASP A 186 -22.45 -16.24 2.70
N PHE A 187 -21.66 -17.30 2.53
CA PHE A 187 -20.24 -17.14 2.19
C PHE A 187 -19.99 -17.61 0.76
N HIS A 188 -19.08 -16.96 0.08
CA HIS A 188 -18.81 -17.20 -1.31
C HIS A 188 -17.35 -17.63 -1.51
N VAL A 189 -17.14 -18.68 -2.30
CA VAL A 189 -15.81 -19.17 -2.66
C VAL A 189 -15.71 -19.22 -4.18
N GLU A 190 -14.92 -18.33 -4.75
CA GLU A 190 -14.56 -18.42 -6.16
C GLU A 190 -13.26 -19.23 -6.32
N LEU A 191 -13.36 -20.38 -6.97
CA LEU A 191 -12.17 -21.13 -7.33
C LEU A 191 -11.50 -20.48 -8.54
N PRO A 192 -10.16 -20.28 -8.51
CA PRO A 192 -9.45 -19.71 -9.65
C PRO A 192 -9.60 -20.59 -10.89
N ALA A 193 -10.00 -19.98 -11.99
CA ALA A 193 -10.05 -20.68 -13.28
C ALA A 193 -8.62 -20.83 -13.82
N ILE A 194 -8.26 -22.04 -14.19
CA ILE A 194 -7.01 -22.31 -14.93
C ILE A 194 -7.16 -21.73 -16.34
N LYS A 195 -6.39 -20.71 -16.68
CA LYS A 195 -6.52 -19.98 -17.94
C LYS A 195 -5.84 -20.68 -19.13
N ALA A 196 -4.78 -21.45 -18.88
CA ALA A 196 -4.06 -22.22 -19.91
C ALA A 196 -3.23 -23.34 -19.27
N GLU A 197 -3.19 -24.50 -19.92
CA GLU A 197 -2.19 -25.55 -19.69
C GLU A 197 -1.26 -25.58 -20.90
N THR A 198 0.06 -25.45 -20.67
CA THR A 198 1.06 -25.32 -21.74
C THR A 198 1.84 -26.61 -22.03
N GLY A 199 1.57 -27.68 -21.28
CA GLY A 199 2.24 -28.98 -21.47
C GLY A 199 1.79 -30.00 -20.44
N ARG A 200 2.32 -31.19 -20.54
CA ARG A 200 2.16 -32.25 -19.55
C ARG A 200 3.40 -32.28 -18.65
N VAL A 201 3.24 -32.59 -17.39
CA VAL A 201 4.35 -32.75 -16.43
C VAL A 201 5.37 -33.82 -16.86
N THR A 202 4.95 -34.71 -17.76
CA THR A 202 5.79 -35.77 -18.34
C THR A 202 6.61 -35.34 -19.54
N ASP A 203 6.50 -34.08 -19.97
CA ASP A 203 7.18 -33.57 -21.16
C ASP A 203 8.45 -32.77 -20.80
N ASP A 204 8.80 -32.68 -19.48
CA ASP A 204 9.99 -32.03 -18.91
C ASP A 204 11.09 -33.04 -18.52
#